data_e2448dff0cd9edc5449b7e4b9a370318
#
_entry.id   e2448dff0cd9edc5449b7e4b9a370318
#
_cell.length_a   1.000
_cell.length_b   1.000
_cell.length_c   1.000
_cell.angle_alpha   90.00
_cell.angle_beta   90.00
_cell.angle_gamma   90.00
#
_symmetry.space_group_name_H-M   'P 1'
#
loop_
_entity.id
_entity.type
_entity.pdbx_description
1 polymer ?
#
loop_
_entity_poly.entity_id
_entity_poly.type
_entity_poly.pdbx_seq_one_letter_code
_entity_poly.pdbx_strand_id
1 'polypeptide(L)'
;VQGSEQAGFRPVVIISGNLLNKHLQIVIAVPLTTKIKNYTGNPIISPNPENGLKDVSEMMVFHIRSISKQRLIQKIGNITDEELKLALTTLKEITTF
;
A
#
# COMPACT_ATOMS: atom_id res chain seq x y z
N VAL A 1 -3.08 -3.57 -4.38
CA VAL A 1 -3.70 -3.67 -3.04
C VAL A 1 -4.00 -5.12 -2.76
N GLN A 2 -3.49 -5.64 -1.67
CA GLN A 2 -3.82 -7.01 -1.29
C GLN A 2 -3.68 -7.19 0.20
N GLY A 3 -4.47 -8.15 0.73
CA GLY A 3 -4.47 -8.46 2.15
C GLY A 3 -4.97 -7.34 3.00
N SER A 4 -4.79 -7.48 4.29
CA SER A 4 -5.17 -6.45 5.23
C SER A 4 -4.34 -6.55 6.49
N GLU A 5 -4.28 -5.47 7.23
CA GLU A 5 -3.66 -5.50 8.52
C GLU A 5 -4.56 -6.18 9.53
N GLN A 6 -3.93 -6.70 10.55
CA GLN A 6 -4.59 -7.47 11.56
C GLN A 6 -5.73 -6.72 12.25
N ALA A 7 -5.48 -5.51 12.71
CA ALA A 7 -6.47 -4.78 13.47
C ALA A 7 -7.41 -4.04 12.53
N GLY A 8 -8.64 -4.52 12.38
CA GLY A 8 -9.66 -3.84 11.62
C GLY A 8 -9.66 -4.13 10.12
N PHE A 9 -8.93 -5.10 9.67
CA PHE A 9 -8.94 -5.54 8.27
C PHE A 9 -8.73 -4.39 7.29
N ARG A 10 -7.74 -3.57 7.56
CA ARG A 10 -7.44 -2.44 6.69
C ARG A 10 -6.66 -2.88 5.46
N PRO A 11 -6.98 -2.34 4.28
CA PRO A 11 -6.21 -2.68 3.09
C PRO A 11 -4.81 -2.06 3.15
N VAL A 12 -3.87 -2.75 2.53
CA VAL A 12 -2.50 -2.27 2.35
C VAL A 12 -2.11 -2.44 0.89
N VAL A 13 -1.14 -1.68 0.44
CA VAL A 13 -0.55 -1.84 -0.89
C VAL A 13 0.81 -2.49 -0.73
N ILE A 14 1.00 -3.63 -1.39
CA ILE A 14 2.28 -4.31 -1.39
C ILE A 14 3.17 -3.63 -2.42
N ILE A 15 4.29 -3.08 -1.97
CA ILE A 15 5.22 -2.37 -2.84
C ILE A 15 6.53 -3.11 -3.02
N SER A 16 6.77 -4.18 -2.28
CA SER A 16 7.96 -5.01 -2.47
C SER A 16 7.87 -5.78 -3.78
N GLY A 17 9.03 -5.97 -4.43
CA GLY A 17 9.10 -6.66 -5.70
C GLY A 17 9.04 -8.18 -5.55
N ASN A 18 8.97 -8.85 -6.71
CA ASN A 18 8.80 -10.30 -6.76
C ASN A 18 9.93 -11.07 -6.07
N LEU A 19 11.14 -10.54 -6.11
CA LEU A 19 12.27 -11.22 -5.47
C LEU A 19 12.01 -11.38 -3.96
N LEU A 20 11.67 -10.28 -3.29
CA LEU A 20 11.37 -10.32 -1.87
C LEU A 20 10.10 -11.13 -1.61
N ASN A 21 9.04 -10.85 -2.37
CA ASN A 21 7.73 -11.48 -2.18
C ASN A 21 7.79 -13.00 -2.33
N LYS A 22 8.69 -13.49 -3.17
CA LYS A 22 8.80 -14.91 -3.47
C LYS A 22 9.65 -15.67 -2.44
N HIS A 23 10.69 -15.03 -1.93
CA HIS A 23 11.70 -15.71 -1.16
C HIS A 23 11.66 -15.46 0.34
N LEU A 24 10.99 -14.41 0.78
CA LEU A 24 10.89 -14.09 2.21
C LEU A 24 9.46 -14.31 2.71
N GLN A 25 9.34 -14.46 4.03
CA GLN A 25 8.06 -14.62 4.69
C GLN A 25 7.40 -13.29 5.01
N ILE A 26 7.98 -12.19 4.53
CA ILE A 26 7.46 -10.85 4.72
C ILE A 26 7.27 -10.17 3.37
N VAL A 27 6.44 -9.14 3.37
CA VAL A 27 6.32 -8.19 2.26
C VAL A 27 6.49 -6.79 2.82
N ILE A 28 6.83 -5.84 1.96
CA ILE A 28 6.88 -4.43 2.33
C ILE A 28 5.60 -3.79 1.84
N ALA A 29 4.90 -3.12 2.74
CA ALA A 29 3.58 -2.61 2.44
C ALA A 29 3.37 -1.19 2.97
N VAL A 30 2.45 -0.50 2.32
CA VAL A 30 2.00 0.85 2.70
C VAL A 30 0.53 0.75 3.09
N PRO A 31 0.17 1.15 4.31
CA PRO A 31 -1.23 1.10 4.71
C PRO A 31 -2.05 2.19 4.02
N LEU A 32 -3.31 1.87 3.82
CA LEU A 32 -4.30 2.80 3.28
C LEU A 32 -5.19 3.29 4.42
N THR A 33 -5.61 4.55 4.33
CA THR A 33 -6.57 5.11 5.29
C THR A 33 -7.70 5.81 4.55
N THR A 34 -8.91 5.67 5.07
CA THR A 34 -10.06 6.43 4.57
C THR A 34 -10.16 7.80 5.23
N LYS A 35 -9.39 8.03 6.28
CA LYS A 35 -9.30 9.34 6.93
C LYS A 35 -8.28 10.18 6.17
N ILE A 36 -8.73 10.85 5.14
CA ILE A 36 -7.86 11.58 4.22
C ILE A 36 -7.23 12.77 4.91
N LYS A 37 -5.91 12.78 4.99
CA LYS A 37 -5.11 13.90 5.49
C LYS A 37 -4.54 14.74 4.36
N ASN A 38 -4.46 14.15 3.19
CA ASN A 38 -3.93 14.77 1.97
C ASN A 38 -2.51 15.30 2.16
N TYR A 39 -1.66 14.52 2.80
CA TYR A 39 -0.26 14.88 2.94
C TYR A 39 0.41 14.91 1.58
N THR A 40 1.28 15.89 1.37
CA THR A 40 2.00 16.06 0.11
C THR A 40 2.76 14.79 -0.24
N GLY A 41 2.55 14.31 -1.46
CA GLY A 41 3.25 13.14 -1.98
C GLY A 41 2.53 11.82 -1.75
N ASN A 42 1.53 11.77 -0.88
CA ASN A 42 0.75 10.55 -0.69
C ASN A 42 -0.27 10.40 -1.82
N PRO A 43 -0.28 9.27 -2.53
CA PRO A 43 -1.34 9.02 -3.52
C PRO A 43 -2.72 8.94 -2.87
N ILE A 44 -3.69 9.57 -3.52
CA ILE A 44 -5.11 9.44 -3.17
C ILE A 44 -5.71 8.52 -4.22
N ILE A 45 -6.32 7.43 -3.77
CA ILE A 45 -6.82 6.39 -4.66
C ILE A 45 -8.33 6.34 -4.55
N SER A 46 -9.01 6.58 -5.68
CA SER A 46 -10.47 6.45 -5.75
C SER A 46 -10.85 5.01 -6.08
N PRO A 47 -11.96 4.51 -5.54
CA PRO A 47 -12.43 3.17 -5.87
C PRO A 47 -12.64 2.98 -7.37
N ASN A 48 -12.20 1.82 -7.87
CA ASN A 48 -12.47 1.42 -9.24
C ASN A 48 -12.50 -0.12 -9.30
N PRO A 49 -12.94 -0.72 -10.43
CA PRO A 49 -13.04 -2.18 -10.52
C PRO A 49 -11.70 -2.89 -10.35
N GLU A 50 -10.59 -2.25 -10.68
CA GLU A 50 -9.27 -2.89 -10.63
C GLU A 50 -8.67 -2.91 -9.22
N ASN A 51 -8.97 -1.92 -8.39
CA ASN A 51 -8.33 -1.84 -7.07
C ASN A 51 -9.16 -2.43 -5.93
N GLY A 52 -10.44 -2.70 -6.17
CA GLY A 52 -11.29 -3.36 -5.18
C GLY A 52 -11.56 -2.55 -3.91
N LEU A 53 -11.22 -1.27 -3.89
CA LEU A 53 -11.49 -0.43 -2.74
C LEU A 53 -12.93 -0.02 -2.69
N LYS A 54 -13.47 0.19 -1.48
CA LYS A 54 -14.84 0.66 -1.27
C LYS A 54 -14.92 2.15 -1.12
N ASP A 55 -13.88 2.77 -0.57
CA ASP A 55 -13.85 4.19 -0.25
C ASP A 55 -12.58 4.83 -0.78
N VAL A 56 -12.64 6.14 -1.03
CA VAL A 56 -11.44 6.91 -1.35
C VAL A 56 -10.43 6.74 -0.22
N SER A 57 -9.20 6.43 -0.58
CA SER A 57 -8.16 6.10 0.40
C SER A 57 -6.87 6.83 0.09
N GLU A 58 -6.12 7.13 1.13
CA GLU A 58 -4.80 7.73 1.01
C GLU A 58 -3.74 6.68 1.35
N MET A 59 -2.71 6.57 0.49
CA MET A 59 -1.56 5.72 0.79
C MET A 59 -0.65 6.47 1.77
N MET A 60 -0.51 5.94 2.97
CA MET A 60 0.31 6.55 4.02
C MET A 60 1.76 6.10 3.86
N VAL A 61 2.47 6.70 2.90
CA VAL A 61 3.80 6.24 2.49
C VAL A 61 4.80 6.26 3.65
N PHE A 62 4.73 7.25 4.53
CA PHE A 62 5.66 7.31 5.66
C PHE A 62 5.33 6.31 6.78
N HIS A 63 4.25 5.56 6.65
CA HIS A 63 3.93 4.44 7.53
C HIS A 63 4.33 3.10 6.92
N ILE A 64 5.17 3.11 5.91
CA ILE A 64 5.69 1.90 5.28
C ILE A 64 6.25 0.94 6.32
N ARG A 65 5.97 -0.34 6.14
CA ARG A 65 6.41 -1.36 7.09
C ARG A 65 6.48 -2.74 6.45
N SER A 66 7.17 -3.65 7.14
CA SER A 66 7.13 -5.05 6.77
C SER A 66 5.94 -5.72 7.43
N ILE A 67 5.30 -6.64 6.71
CA ILE A 67 4.16 -7.41 7.20
C ILE A 67 4.44 -8.88 6.89
N SER A 68 4.17 -9.74 7.88
CA SER A 68 4.24 -11.18 7.66
C SER A 68 3.20 -11.59 6.61
N LYS A 69 3.60 -12.42 5.67
CA LYS A 69 2.68 -12.96 4.66
C LYS A 69 1.46 -13.66 5.29
N GLN A 70 1.67 -14.26 6.46
CA GLN A 70 0.57 -14.95 7.16
C GLN A 70 -0.54 -14.00 7.59
N ARG A 71 -0.26 -12.70 7.68
CA ARG A 71 -1.25 -11.70 8.06
C ARG A 71 -2.06 -11.19 6.87
N LEU A 72 -1.66 -11.54 5.66
CA LEU A 72 -2.39 -11.18 4.45
C LEU A 72 -3.56 -12.14 4.29
N ILE A 73 -4.77 -11.59 4.11
CA ILE A 73 -5.98 -12.40 4.05
C ILE A 73 -6.36 -12.71 2.60
N GLN A 74 -6.43 -11.68 1.77
CA GLN A 74 -6.82 -11.85 0.38
C GLN A 74 -6.34 -10.67 -0.46
N LYS A 75 -6.13 -10.93 -1.74
CA LYS A 75 -5.90 -9.88 -2.71
C LYS A 75 -7.24 -9.30 -3.13
N ILE A 76 -7.37 -7.98 -3.04
CA ILE A 76 -8.61 -7.30 -3.44
C ILE A 76 -8.50 -6.58 -4.77
N GLY A 77 -7.29 -6.39 -5.29
CA GLY A 77 -7.08 -5.74 -6.57
C GLY A 77 -5.68 -5.21 -6.75
N ASN A 78 -5.52 -4.32 -7.71
CA ASN A 78 -4.24 -3.71 -8.02
C ASN A 78 -4.40 -2.20 -8.16
N ILE A 79 -3.39 -1.46 -7.70
CA ILE A 79 -3.29 -0.03 -7.99
C ILE A 79 -2.65 0.16 -9.38
N THR A 80 -2.73 1.37 -9.90
CA THR A 80 -2.13 1.68 -11.20
C THR A 80 -0.62 1.84 -11.07
N ASP A 81 0.07 1.75 -12.23
CA ASP A 81 1.51 2.00 -12.28
C ASP A 81 1.83 3.44 -11.86
N GLU A 82 0.99 4.39 -12.23
CA GLU A 82 1.18 5.79 -11.85
C GLU A 82 1.07 5.98 -10.34
N GLU A 83 0.09 5.33 -9.73
CA GLU A 83 -0.08 5.38 -8.26
C GLU A 83 1.13 4.77 -7.56
N LEU A 84 1.61 3.64 -8.07
CA LEU A 84 2.80 3.00 -7.53
C LEU A 84 4.03 3.89 -7.68
N LYS A 85 4.22 4.49 -8.86
CA LYS A 85 5.35 5.39 -9.12
C LYS A 85 5.34 6.58 -8.19
N LEU A 86 4.18 7.17 -7.95
CA LEU A 86 4.07 8.30 -7.03
C LEU A 86 4.46 7.87 -5.62
N ALA A 87 3.98 6.73 -5.17
CA ALA A 87 4.32 6.21 -3.85
C ALA A 87 5.83 5.97 -3.72
N LEU A 88 6.45 5.36 -4.73
CA LEU A 88 7.89 5.09 -4.70
C LEU A 88 8.71 6.38 -4.76
N THR A 89 8.27 7.37 -5.52
CA THR A 89 8.91 8.69 -5.57
C THR A 89 8.86 9.35 -4.20
N THR A 90 7.70 9.32 -3.55
CA THR A 90 7.54 9.87 -2.21
C THR A 90 8.43 9.15 -1.21
N LEU A 91 8.47 7.82 -1.29
CA LEU A 91 9.35 7.03 -0.42
C LEU A 91 10.81 7.45 -0.59
N LYS A 92 11.25 7.64 -1.82
CA LYS A 92 12.61 8.09 -2.10
C LYS A 92 12.88 9.45 -1.46
N GLU A 93 11.94 10.38 -1.59
CA GLU A 93 12.09 11.72 -1.04
C GLU A 93 12.17 11.73 0.48
N ILE A 94 11.35 10.95 1.15
CA ILE A 94 11.35 10.93 2.62
C ILE A 94 12.53 10.15 3.21
N THR A 95 13.25 9.40 2.38
CA THR A 95 14.43 8.64 2.82
C THR A 95 15.74 9.25 2.31
N THR A 96 15.68 10.40 1.64
CA THR A 96 16.88 11.08 1.13
C THR A 96 17.23 12.26 2.04
N PHE A 97 18.47 12.34 2.41
CA PHE A 97 19.00 13.40 3.27
C PHE A 97 19.59 14.53 2.47
#